data_c481d0b44283faa0e236f8b0b4210347
#
_entry.id   c481d0b44283faa0e236f8b0b4210347
#
_cell.length_a   1.000
_cell.length_b   1.000
_cell.length_c   1.000
_cell.angle_alpha   90.00
_cell.angle_beta   90.00
_cell.angle_gamma   90.00
#
_symmetry.space_group_name_H-M   'P 1'
#
loop_
_entity.id
_entity.type
_entity.pdbx_description
1 polymer ?
#
loop_
_entity_poly.entity_id
_entity_poly.type
_entity_poly.pdbx_seq_one_letter_code
_entity_poly.pdbx_strand_id
1 'polypeptide(L)'
;MNVKNIEKRFIYLSLIIGMIFMILTPPFQAPDENNHFKKAYVISRGNLFPEVKNGKVGFELPKGMVDYIEMQNSKGSNLDAKFKFKDIYMTERLPGEYKESKFYNFTTVTTNPLAHCIQATGIIVGQIFAHILDVKMPSVVYQLYFARFFNLLFYSLIISISIKITPILKKTIALIGLMPMALFQAATVSYDPLLIALSFLAISIIFSVSFEKDKNLSKRYIIILGIIAYIFIEVKIVYLPLY
;
A
#
# COMPACT_ATOMS: atom_id res chain seq x y z
N MET A 1 10.48 -26.16 -16.66
CA MET A 1 10.72 -25.38 -15.42
C MET A 1 10.03 -26.09 -14.26
N ASN A 2 10.79 -26.55 -13.27
CA ASN A 2 10.31 -27.37 -12.18
C ASN A 2 9.30 -26.57 -11.32
N VAL A 3 8.10 -27.10 -11.09
CA VAL A 3 6.97 -26.42 -10.38
C VAL A 3 7.25 -26.28 -8.87
N LYS A 4 8.32 -26.97 -8.38
CA LYS A 4 8.72 -26.87 -6.97
C LYS A 4 9.15 -25.44 -6.59
N ASN A 5 8.55 -24.89 -5.56
CA ASN A 5 8.87 -23.61 -4.93
C ASN A 5 8.61 -22.35 -5.79
N ILE A 6 7.60 -22.35 -6.69
CA ILE A 6 7.23 -21.15 -7.46
C ILE A 6 6.88 -20.00 -6.51
N GLU A 7 6.15 -20.27 -5.42
CA GLU A 7 5.76 -19.30 -4.40
C GLU A 7 6.96 -18.61 -3.75
N LYS A 8 8.04 -19.35 -3.45
CA LYS A 8 9.27 -18.78 -2.88
C LYS A 8 10.00 -17.92 -3.90
N ARG A 9 10.12 -18.40 -5.14
CA ARG A 9 10.74 -17.63 -6.23
C ARG A 9 9.97 -16.35 -6.50
N PHE A 10 8.64 -16.40 -6.44
CA PHE A 10 7.79 -15.23 -6.58
C PHE A 10 8.11 -14.18 -5.52
N ILE A 11 8.20 -14.54 -4.22
CA ILE A 11 8.55 -13.59 -3.16
C ILE A 11 9.87 -12.90 -3.46
N TYR A 12 10.92 -13.67 -3.76
CA TYR A 12 12.24 -13.07 -4.04
C TYR A 12 12.21 -12.12 -5.23
N LEU A 13 11.59 -12.54 -6.35
CA LEU A 13 11.53 -11.72 -7.55
C LEU A 13 10.67 -10.48 -7.34
N SER A 14 9.48 -10.62 -6.72
CA SER A 14 8.58 -9.48 -6.47
C SER A 14 9.20 -8.46 -5.51
N LEU A 15 9.90 -8.90 -4.46
CA LEU A 15 10.60 -8.00 -3.55
C LEU A 15 11.79 -7.31 -4.24
N ILE A 16 12.62 -8.03 -5.00
CA ILE A 16 13.77 -7.43 -5.69
C ILE A 16 13.30 -6.39 -6.71
N ILE A 17 12.39 -6.78 -7.62
CA ILE A 17 11.91 -5.88 -8.67
C ILE A 17 11.08 -4.75 -8.07
N GLY A 18 10.22 -5.05 -7.08
CA GLY A 18 9.43 -4.04 -6.39
C GLY A 18 10.30 -3.03 -5.62
N MET A 19 11.39 -3.46 -4.96
CA MET A 19 12.34 -2.52 -4.35
C MET A 19 13.02 -1.62 -5.38
N ILE A 20 13.33 -2.14 -6.57
CA ILE A 20 13.85 -1.31 -7.66
C ILE A 20 12.83 -0.24 -8.03
N PHE A 21 11.55 -0.59 -8.25
CA PHE A 21 10.49 0.39 -8.52
C PHE A 21 10.32 1.38 -7.37
N MET A 22 10.33 0.89 -6.11
CA MET A 22 10.21 1.72 -4.92
C MET A 22 11.31 2.81 -4.84
N ILE A 23 12.55 2.45 -5.19
CA ILE A 23 13.70 3.36 -5.16
C ILE A 23 13.68 4.31 -6.35
N LEU A 24 13.36 3.81 -7.55
CA LEU A 24 13.38 4.62 -8.78
C LEU A 24 12.19 5.58 -8.88
N THR A 25 11.07 5.30 -8.20
CA THR A 25 9.91 6.18 -8.20
C THR A 25 10.14 7.32 -7.21
N PRO A 26 10.29 8.57 -7.69
CA PRO A 26 10.50 9.70 -6.80
C PRO A 26 9.36 9.86 -5.79
N PRO A 27 9.60 10.46 -4.61
CA PRO A 27 8.58 10.67 -3.60
C PRO A 27 7.37 11.42 -4.14
N PHE A 28 6.18 10.88 -3.89
CA PHE A 28 4.88 11.46 -4.26
C PHE A 28 4.65 11.67 -5.77
N GLN A 29 5.34 10.90 -6.63
CA GLN A 29 5.15 10.95 -8.09
C GLN A 29 4.30 9.79 -8.63
N ALA A 30 3.97 8.81 -7.82
CA ALA A 30 2.97 7.83 -8.19
C ALA A 30 1.57 8.45 -8.14
N PRO A 31 0.63 8.00 -9.01
CA PRO A 31 -0.74 8.51 -9.03
C PRO A 31 -1.39 8.49 -7.64
N ASP A 32 -1.95 9.63 -7.23
CA ASP A 32 -2.67 9.84 -5.96
C ASP A 32 -1.89 9.49 -4.67
N GLU A 33 -0.61 9.17 -4.76
CA GLU A 33 0.22 8.77 -3.62
C GLU A 33 0.24 9.82 -2.50
N ASN A 34 0.18 11.10 -2.85
CA ASN A 34 0.09 12.21 -1.91
C ASN A 34 -1.15 12.09 -1.00
N ASN A 35 -2.32 11.75 -1.56
CA ASN A 35 -3.57 11.61 -0.81
C ASN A 35 -3.61 10.30 -0.01
N HIS A 36 -3.16 9.20 -0.60
CA HIS A 36 -3.05 7.91 0.09
C HIS A 36 -2.10 7.96 1.28
N PHE A 37 -0.96 8.63 1.13
CA PHE A 37 0.00 8.80 2.22
C PHE A 37 -0.58 9.66 3.35
N LYS A 38 -1.24 10.79 3.04
CA LYS A 38 -1.92 11.62 4.07
C LYS A 38 -2.91 10.79 4.88
N LYS A 39 -3.70 9.92 4.22
CA LYS A 39 -4.65 9.03 4.91
C LYS A 39 -3.92 7.98 5.77
N ALA A 40 -2.90 7.33 5.26
CA ALA A 40 -2.09 6.38 6.03
C ALA A 40 -1.42 7.05 7.24
N TYR A 41 -0.94 8.28 7.08
CA TYR A 41 -0.34 9.05 8.15
C TYR A 41 -1.31 9.33 9.31
N VAL A 42 -2.52 9.81 9.03
CA VAL A 42 -3.50 10.09 10.10
C VAL A 42 -3.93 8.81 10.82
N ILE A 43 -4.07 7.69 10.10
CA ILE A 43 -4.35 6.37 10.69
C ILE A 43 -3.19 5.93 11.60
N SER A 44 -1.93 6.14 11.19
CA SER A 44 -0.76 5.81 12.00
C SER A 44 -0.68 6.62 13.31
N ARG A 45 -1.40 7.73 13.38
CA ARG A 45 -1.55 8.57 14.58
C ARG A 45 -2.80 8.23 15.40
N GLY A 46 -3.56 7.20 15.03
CA GLY A 46 -4.79 6.80 15.70
C GLY A 46 -6.04 7.55 15.26
N ASN A 47 -5.95 8.48 14.31
CA ASN A 47 -7.08 9.25 13.80
C ASN A 47 -7.78 8.48 12.68
N LEU A 48 -8.74 7.63 13.04
CA LEU A 48 -9.43 6.75 12.09
C LEU A 48 -10.55 7.48 11.32
N PHE A 49 -11.26 8.38 11.98
CA PHE A 49 -12.44 9.06 11.42
C PHE A 49 -12.16 10.54 11.19
N PRO A 50 -12.63 11.09 10.06
CA PRO A 50 -12.45 12.50 9.77
C PRO A 50 -13.32 13.41 10.64
N GLU A 51 -12.87 14.64 10.78
CA GLU A 51 -13.63 15.71 11.44
C GLU A 51 -14.39 16.55 10.41
N VAL A 52 -15.46 17.22 10.86
CA VAL A 52 -16.19 18.19 10.05
C VAL A 52 -15.92 19.58 10.60
N LYS A 53 -15.25 20.44 9.80
CA LYS A 53 -14.99 21.84 10.14
C LYS A 53 -15.49 22.76 9.01
N ASN A 54 -16.32 23.72 9.35
CA ASN A 54 -16.90 24.71 8.39
C ASN A 54 -17.54 24.02 7.16
N GLY A 55 -18.28 22.92 7.36
CA GLY A 55 -18.96 22.19 6.29
C GLY A 55 -18.03 21.33 5.42
N LYS A 56 -16.74 21.25 5.72
CA LYS A 56 -15.77 20.40 5.02
C LYS A 56 -15.35 19.23 5.89
N VAL A 57 -15.22 18.05 5.28
CA VAL A 57 -14.73 16.83 5.92
C VAL A 57 -13.22 16.75 5.73
N GLY A 58 -12.45 16.48 6.78
CA GLY A 58 -10.99 16.49 6.70
C GLY A 58 -10.28 15.98 7.95
N PHE A 59 -8.97 16.16 7.97
CA PHE A 59 -8.11 15.86 9.10
C PHE A 59 -7.15 17.02 9.39
N GLU A 60 -6.72 17.11 10.64
CA GLU A 60 -5.60 17.96 10.99
C GLU A 60 -4.27 17.27 10.64
N LEU A 61 -3.43 17.97 9.88
CA LEU A 61 -2.13 17.50 9.42
C LEU A 61 -1.06 18.58 9.65
N PRO A 62 0.19 18.21 9.91
CA PRO A 62 1.29 19.16 9.97
C PRO A 62 1.43 19.93 8.65
N LYS A 63 1.37 21.25 8.74
CA LYS A 63 1.39 22.13 7.56
C LYS A 63 2.64 21.90 6.70
N GLY A 64 3.83 21.94 7.32
CA GLY A 64 5.08 21.78 6.57
C GLY A 64 5.22 20.41 5.90
N MET A 65 4.64 19.35 6.50
CA MET A 65 4.54 18.04 5.87
C MET A 65 3.69 18.10 4.59
N VAL A 66 2.50 18.71 4.67
CA VAL A 66 1.61 18.81 3.51
C VAL A 66 2.21 19.70 2.43
N ASP A 67 2.79 20.84 2.79
CA ASP A 67 3.47 21.75 1.85
C ASP A 67 4.60 21.02 1.09
N TYR A 68 5.38 20.17 1.78
CA TYR A 68 6.39 19.34 1.15
C TYR A 68 5.80 18.31 0.18
N ILE A 69 4.77 17.58 0.61
CA ILE A 69 4.07 16.58 -0.21
C ILE A 69 3.55 17.22 -1.51
N GLU A 70 2.86 18.35 -1.40
CA GLU A 70 2.27 19.04 -2.55
C GLU A 70 3.36 19.63 -3.47
N MET A 71 4.43 20.16 -2.91
CA MET A 71 5.60 20.62 -3.69
C MET A 71 6.22 19.48 -4.51
N GLN A 72 6.37 18.29 -3.92
CA GLN A 72 6.90 17.15 -4.65
C GLN A 72 5.90 16.65 -5.71
N ASN A 73 4.63 16.55 -5.36
CA ASN A 73 3.57 16.11 -6.28
C ASN A 73 3.45 17.05 -7.50
N SER A 74 3.56 18.36 -7.31
CA SER A 74 3.46 19.35 -8.40
C SER A 74 4.60 19.26 -9.42
N LYS A 75 5.77 18.71 -9.06
CA LYS A 75 6.87 18.48 -9.99
C LYS A 75 6.49 17.52 -11.14
N GLY A 76 5.61 16.56 -10.90
CA GLY A 76 5.15 15.63 -11.92
C GLY A 76 4.33 16.28 -13.03
N SER A 77 3.71 17.42 -12.76
CA SER A 77 2.94 18.21 -13.73
C SER A 77 3.78 19.26 -14.47
N ASN A 78 5.04 19.41 -14.10
CA ASN A 78 5.94 20.39 -14.69
C ASN A 78 7.05 19.71 -15.50
N LEU A 79 7.00 19.85 -16.84
CA LEU A 79 7.93 19.22 -17.78
C LEU A 79 9.38 19.73 -17.59
N ASP A 80 9.57 20.94 -17.05
CA ASP A 80 10.89 21.53 -16.80
C ASP A 80 11.46 21.12 -15.44
N ALA A 81 10.65 20.55 -14.56
CA ALA A 81 11.09 20.10 -13.25
C ALA A 81 11.85 18.78 -13.35
N LYS A 82 13.08 18.76 -12.83
CA LYS A 82 13.91 17.55 -12.76
C LYS A 82 14.11 17.14 -11.32
N PHE A 83 13.89 15.86 -11.04
CA PHE A 83 14.30 15.27 -9.78
C PHE A 83 15.81 15.10 -9.75
N LYS A 84 16.45 15.57 -8.69
CA LYS A 84 17.85 15.25 -8.40
C LYS A 84 17.90 13.96 -7.59
N PHE A 85 18.92 13.15 -7.81
CA PHE A 85 19.09 11.88 -7.09
C PHE A 85 19.07 12.08 -5.56
N LYS A 86 19.63 13.18 -5.06
CA LYS A 86 19.58 13.54 -3.65
C LYS A 86 18.16 13.81 -3.13
N ASP A 87 17.24 14.23 -3.98
CA ASP A 87 15.85 14.52 -3.58
C ASP A 87 15.07 13.22 -3.32
N ILE A 88 15.49 12.09 -3.93
CA ILE A 88 14.90 10.76 -3.73
C ILE A 88 15.29 10.20 -2.35
N TYR A 89 16.50 10.51 -1.88
CA TYR A 89 17.03 10.00 -0.60
C TYR A 89 16.98 11.03 0.53
N MET A 90 16.12 12.02 0.42
CA MET A 90 15.98 13.07 1.42
C MET A 90 15.33 12.49 2.69
N THR A 91 16.16 11.86 3.53
CA THR A 91 15.73 11.29 4.81
C THR A 91 15.78 12.29 5.95
N GLU A 92 16.40 13.44 5.74
CA GLU A 92 16.49 14.50 6.74
C GLU A 92 15.16 15.26 6.87
N ARG A 93 14.80 15.55 8.10
CA ARG A 93 13.61 16.32 8.41
C ARG A 93 13.76 17.78 7.96
N LEU A 94 12.76 18.27 7.25
CA LEU A 94 12.73 19.68 6.86
C LEU A 94 12.45 20.58 8.08
N PRO A 95 13.10 21.76 8.17
CA PRO A 95 12.80 22.73 9.23
C PRO A 95 11.32 23.08 9.25
N GLY A 96 10.67 22.96 10.41
CA GLY A 96 9.25 23.28 10.59
C GLY A 96 8.24 22.27 10.04
N GLU A 97 8.69 21.11 9.54
CA GLU A 97 7.83 20.07 8.92
C GLU A 97 6.64 19.63 9.79
N TYR A 98 6.82 19.61 11.12
CA TYR A 98 5.78 19.22 12.08
C TYR A 98 5.40 20.33 13.08
N LYS A 99 5.75 21.58 12.81
CA LYS A 99 5.64 22.66 13.79
C LYS A 99 4.19 23.15 14.00
N GLU A 100 3.42 23.24 12.93
CA GLU A 100 2.05 23.76 12.93
C GLU A 100 1.11 22.74 12.28
N SER A 101 -0.07 22.54 12.87
CA SER A 101 -1.13 21.74 12.26
C SER A 101 -2.21 22.62 11.63
N LYS A 102 -2.74 22.15 10.49
CA LYS A 102 -3.84 22.79 9.78
C LYS A 102 -4.82 21.74 9.29
N PHE A 103 -6.08 22.13 9.19
CA PHE A 103 -7.15 21.27 8.66
C PHE A 103 -7.08 21.19 7.13
N TYR A 104 -7.07 19.95 6.61
CA TYR A 104 -7.03 19.65 5.18
C TYR A 104 -8.13 18.71 4.76
N ASN A 105 -8.78 19.05 3.64
CA ASN A 105 -9.66 18.16 2.89
C ASN A 105 -8.85 17.60 1.71
N PHE A 106 -8.93 16.29 1.45
CA PHE A 106 -8.28 15.60 0.34
C PHE A 106 -9.09 14.38 -0.10
N THR A 107 -8.85 13.84 -1.29
CA THR A 107 -9.74 12.86 -1.95
C THR A 107 -9.98 11.58 -1.15
N THR A 108 -8.99 11.10 -0.40
CA THR A 108 -9.10 9.84 0.39
C THR A 108 -9.60 10.04 1.83
N VAL A 109 -10.06 11.24 2.21
CA VAL A 109 -10.53 11.56 3.57
C VAL A 109 -11.60 10.58 4.04
N THR A 110 -12.60 10.31 3.21
CA THR A 110 -13.75 9.46 3.52
C THR A 110 -13.52 7.98 3.29
N THR A 111 -12.37 7.59 2.71
CA THR A 111 -12.05 6.18 2.48
C THR A 111 -11.97 5.43 3.82
N ASN A 112 -12.53 4.22 3.87
CA ASN A 112 -12.47 3.37 5.07
C ASN A 112 -11.01 3.17 5.51
N PRO A 113 -10.71 3.29 6.82
CA PRO A 113 -9.34 3.10 7.35
C PRO A 113 -8.69 1.78 6.96
N LEU A 114 -9.47 0.70 6.78
CA LEU A 114 -8.96 -0.62 6.36
C LEU A 114 -8.17 -0.56 5.04
N ALA A 115 -8.52 0.36 4.15
CA ALA A 115 -7.83 0.54 2.88
C ALA A 115 -6.35 0.93 3.04
N HIS A 116 -6.00 1.59 4.14
CA HIS A 116 -4.67 2.15 4.35
C HIS A 116 -3.96 1.60 5.61
N CYS A 117 -4.52 0.57 6.26
CA CYS A 117 -3.95 0.02 7.49
C CYS A 117 -2.56 -0.59 7.29
N ILE A 118 -2.27 -1.15 6.12
CA ILE A 118 -0.97 -1.75 5.80
C ILE A 118 0.11 -0.67 5.73
N GLN A 119 -0.16 0.41 5.01
CA GLN A 119 0.74 1.53 4.85
C GLN A 119 0.92 2.28 6.18
N ALA A 120 -0.16 2.43 6.95
CA ALA A 120 -0.11 3.01 8.29
C ALA A 120 0.75 2.17 9.24
N THR A 121 0.66 0.84 9.18
CA THR A 121 1.54 -0.07 9.93
C THR A 121 3.00 0.13 9.53
N GLY A 122 3.29 0.30 8.25
CA GLY A 122 4.63 0.64 7.77
C GLY A 122 5.15 1.94 8.40
N ILE A 123 4.33 2.99 8.42
CA ILE A 123 4.70 4.28 9.07
C ILE A 123 4.98 4.07 10.56
N ILE A 124 4.13 3.34 11.28
CA ILE A 124 4.32 3.05 12.72
C ILE A 124 5.64 2.32 12.95
N VAL A 125 5.92 1.27 12.18
CA VAL A 125 7.18 0.52 12.29
C VAL A 125 8.37 1.42 11.99
N GLY A 126 8.29 2.26 10.95
CA GLY A 126 9.32 3.24 10.65
C GLY A 126 9.57 4.21 11.80
N GLN A 127 8.52 4.69 12.47
CA GLN A 127 8.65 5.55 13.65
C GLN A 127 9.29 4.84 14.86
N ILE A 128 8.95 3.56 15.07
CA ILE A 128 9.59 2.73 16.11
C ILE A 128 11.09 2.59 15.82
N PHE A 129 11.48 2.27 14.58
CA PHE A 129 12.89 2.19 14.20
C PHE A 129 13.61 3.53 14.34
N ALA A 130 12.98 4.65 13.95
CA ALA A 130 13.53 5.97 14.14
C ALA A 130 13.77 6.28 15.63
N HIS A 131 12.82 5.92 16.50
CA HIS A 131 12.94 6.11 17.93
C HIS A 131 14.09 5.28 18.54
N ILE A 132 14.28 4.03 18.09
CA ILE A 132 15.42 3.20 18.49
C ILE A 132 16.75 3.84 18.09
N LEU A 133 16.78 4.57 16.99
CA LEU A 133 17.95 5.31 16.49
C LEU A 133 18.06 6.73 17.07
N ASP A 134 17.29 7.05 18.11
CA ASP A 134 17.21 8.36 18.76
C ASP A 134 16.76 9.52 17.85
N VAL A 135 16.03 9.20 16.79
CA VAL A 135 15.41 10.19 15.91
C VAL A 135 13.97 10.43 16.37
N LYS A 136 13.73 11.55 17.04
CA LYS A 136 12.40 11.85 17.64
C LYS A 136 11.27 11.96 16.60
N MET A 137 11.54 12.54 15.44
CA MET A 137 10.55 12.72 14.37
C MET A 137 11.22 12.46 13.02
N PRO A 138 10.98 11.31 12.37
CA PRO A 138 11.56 11.01 11.07
C PRO A 138 10.93 11.88 9.97
N SER A 139 11.68 12.11 8.88
CA SER A 139 11.19 12.87 7.72
C SER A 139 9.98 12.21 7.07
N VAL A 140 9.21 12.98 6.30
CA VAL A 140 8.08 12.49 5.49
C VAL A 140 8.56 11.41 4.50
N VAL A 141 9.70 11.63 3.86
CA VAL A 141 10.27 10.68 2.88
C VAL A 141 10.65 9.36 3.54
N TYR A 142 11.25 9.39 4.72
CA TYR A 142 11.53 8.20 5.49
C TYR A 142 10.27 7.39 5.78
N GLN A 143 9.21 8.05 6.26
CA GLN A 143 7.93 7.40 6.54
C GLN A 143 7.25 6.87 5.25
N LEU A 144 7.39 7.59 4.13
CA LEU A 144 6.91 7.16 2.82
C LEU A 144 7.54 5.83 2.39
N TYR A 145 8.86 5.69 2.53
CA TYR A 145 9.55 4.45 2.16
C TYR A 145 9.15 3.26 3.03
N PHE A 146 8.90 3.45 4.31
CA PHE A 146 8.34 2.39 5.15
C PHE A 146 6.91 2.01 4.73
N ALA A 147 6.06 2.98 4.40
CA ALA A 147 4.72 2.72 3.89
C ALA A 147 4.74 1.95 2.57
N ARG A 148 5.60 2.34 1.61
CA ARG A 148 5.82 1.65 0.34
C ARG A 148 6.31 0.22 0.54
N PHE A 149 7.31 0.03 1.42
CA PHE A 149 7.87 -1.28 1.71
C PHE A 149 6.85 -2.25 2.29
N PHE A 150 6.04 -1.79 3.26
CA PHE A 150 5.00 -2.63 3.85
C PHE A 150 3.90 -2.99 2.85
N ASN A 151 3.56 -2.08 1.95
CA ASN A 151 2.63 -2.35 0.87
C ASN A 151 3.16 -3.43 -0.08
N LEU A 152 4.41 -3.32 -0.52
CA LEU A 152 5.10 -4.31 -1.34
C LEU A 152 5.22 -5.66 -0.63
N LEU A 153 5.58 -5.66 0.64
CA LEU A 153 5.71 -6.88 1.45
C LEU A 153 4.38 -7.62 1.56
N PHE A 154 3.31 -6.91 1.90
CA PHE A 154 1.97 -7.47 1.98
C PHE A 154 1.55 -8.09 0.64
N TYR A 155 1.69 -7.34 -0.47
CA TYR A 155 1.39 -7.82 -1.81
C TYR A 155 2.13 -9.11 -2.13
N SER A 156 3.44 -9.12 -1.91
CA SER A 156 4.31 -10.27 -2.21
C SER A 156 3.94 -11.51 -1.39
N LEU A 157 3.64 -11.32 -0.11
CA LEU A 157 3.25 -12.41 0.79
C LEU A 157 1.88 -13.01 0.41
N ILE A 158 0.87 -12.18 0.18
CA ILE A 158 -0.48 -12.67 -0.12
C ILE A 158 -0.52 -13.39 -1.48
N ILE A 159 0.13 -12.85 -2.52
CA ILE A 159 0.18 -13.55 -3.82
C ILE A 159 0.99 -14.85 -3.71
N SER A 160 2.06 -14.88 -2.92
CA SER A 160 2.79 -16.12 -2.68
C SER A 160 1.91 -17.18 -2.01
N ILE A 161 1.11 -16.78 -1.02
CA ILE A 161 0.11 -17.67 -0.39
C ILE A 161 -0.91 -18.15 -1.44
N SER A 162 -1.39 -17.27 -2.30
CA SER A 162 -2.31 -17.59 -3.40
C SER A 162 -1.72 -18.65 -4.34
N ILE A 163 -0.46 -18.49 -4.75
CA ILE A 163 0.27 -19.46 -5.58
C ILE A 163 0.40 -20.82 -4.85
N LYS A 164 0.62 -20.80 -3.55
CA LYS A 164 0.73 -22.03 -2.75
C LYS A 164 -0.60 -22.78 -2.66
N ILE A 165 -1.70 -22.05 -2.45
CA ILE A 165 -3.06 -22.61 -2.24
C ILE A 165 -3.65 -23.17 -3.54
N THR A 166 -3.51 -22.46 -4.67
CA THR A 166 -4.13 -22.88 -5.93
C THR A 166 -3.57 -24.21 -6.44
N PRO A 167 -4.42 -25.19 -6.84
CA PRO A 167 -3.96 -26.44 -7.44
C PRO A 167 -3.55 -26.29 -8.90
N ILE A 168 -4.12 -25.31 -9.60
CA ILE A 168 -3.93 -25.04 -11.03
C ILE A 168 -3.40 -23.62 -11.25
N LEU A 169 -2.90 -23.33 -12.44
CA LEU A 169 -2.49 -21.98 -12.90
C LEU A 169 -1.43 -21.28 -12.03
N LYS A 170 -0.64 -22.01 -11.22
CA LYS A 170 0.41 -21.42 -10.36
C LYS A 170 1.36 -20.47 -11.10
N LYS A 171 1.80 -20.89 -12.30
CA LYS A 171 2.69 -20.09 -13.15
C LYS A 171 2.02 -18.84 -13.67
N THR A 172 0.74 -18.94 -14.06
CA THR A 172 -0.06 -17.81 -14.56
C THR A 172 -0.25 -16.76 -13.48
N ILE A 173 -0.64 -17.17 -12.26
CA ILE A 173 -0.77 -16.26 -11.11
C ILE A 173 0.56 -15.59 -10.81
N ALA A 174 1.66 -16.35 -10.78
CA ALA A 174 2.99 -15.77 -10.55
C ALA A 174 3.39 -14.77 -11.65
N LEU A 175 3.10 -15.09 -12.92
CA LEU A 175 3.41 -14.20 -14.05
C LEU A 175 2.61 -12.90 -13.99
N ILE A 176 1.29 -12.98 -13.75
CA ILE A 176 0.44 -11.79 -13.64
C ILE A 176 0.84 -10.95 -12.43
N GLY A 177 1.14 -11.58 -11.29
CA GLY A 177 1.61 -10.89 -10.09
C GLY A 177 2.99 -10.23 -10.25
N LEU A 178 3.82 -10.66 -11.22
CA LEU A 178 5.09 -10.04 -11.58
C LEU A 178 4.97 -9.01 -12.72
N MET A 179 3.78 -8.72 -13.22
CA MET A 179 3.63 -7.70 -14.26
C MET A 179 4.13 -6.34 -13.74
N PRO A 180 4.87 -5.58 -14.58
CA PRO A 180 5.48 -4.32 -14.16
C PRO A 180 4.49 -3.34 -13.52
N MET A 181 3.28 -3.21 -14.05
CA MET A 181 2.25 -2.34 -13.50
C MET A 181 1.80 -2.78 -12.10
N ALA A 182 1.62 -4.09 -11.88
CA ALA A 182 1.21 -4.63 -10.58
C ALA A 182 2.30 -4.42 -9.52
N LEU A 183 3.58 -4.64 -9.88
CA LEU A 183 4.72 -4.40 -8.99
C LEU A 183 4.97 -2.91 -8.75
N PHE A 184 4.76 -2.06 -9.76
CA PHE A 184 4.83 -0.61 -9.59
C PHE A 184 3.79 -0.13 -8.56
N GLN A 185 2.54 -0.56 -8.70
CA GLN A 185 1.49 -0.25 -7.73
C GLN A 185 1.84 -0.77 -6.33
N ALA A 186 2.34 -2.00 -6.23
CA ALA A 186 2.74 -2.59 -4.94
C ALA A 186 3.88 -1.81 -4.27
N ALA A 187 4.74 -1.18 -5.05
CA ALA A 187 5.91 -0.42 -4.59
C ALA A 187 5.60 1.05 -4.26
N THR A 188 4.35 1.48 -4.32
CA THR A 188 3.88 2.83 -4.03
C THR A 188 2.83 2.83 -2.91
N VAL A 189 2.47 3.99 -2.37
CA VAL A 189 1.43 4.09 -1.35
C VAL A 189 0.07 4.22 -2.02
N SER A 190 -0.66 3.10 -2.08
CA SER A 190 -2.02 2.99 -2.62
C SER A 190 -2.74 1.81 -1.98
N TYR A 191 -4.07 1.79 -1.98
CA TYR A 191 -4.85 0.62 -1.57
C TYR A 191 -5.02 -0.41 -2.69
N ASP A 192 -4.70 -0.10 -3.95
CA ASP A 192 -4.88 -1.02 -5.07
C ASP A 192 -4.12 -2.35 -4.90
N PRO A 193 -2.87 -2.38 -4.39
CA PRO A 193 -2.17 -3.64 -4.11
C PRO A 193 -2.89 -4.55 -3.11
N LEU A 194 -3.59 -3.98 -2.13
CA LEU A 194 -4.43 -4.74 -1.21
C LEU A 194 -5.54 -5.47 -1.99
N LEU A 195 -6.26 -4.74 -2.85
CA LEU A 195 -7.36 -5.30 -3.64
C LEU A 195 -6.85 -6.35 -4.63
N ILE A 196 -5.75 -6.08 -5.35
CA ILE A 196 -5.14 -7.02 -6.29
C ILE A 196 -4.73 -8.31 -5.56
N ALA A 197 -4.00 -8.20 -4.46
CA ALA A 197 -3.51 -9.36 -3.73
C ALA A 197 -4.65 -10.21 -3.15
N LEU A 198 -5.68 -9.57 -2.59
CA LEU A 198 -6.86 -10.25 -2.06
C LEU A 198 -7.70 -10.89 -3.17
N SER A 199 -7.78 -10.31 -4.38
CA SER A 199 -8.43 -10.93 -5.54
C SER A 199 -7.73 -12.24 -5.92
N PHE A 200 -6.39 -12.27 -5.98
CA PHE A 200 -5.65 -13.50 -6.23
C PHE A 200 -5.89 -14.55 -5.15
N LEU A 201 -5.96 -14.13 -3.89
CA LEU A 201 -6.23 -15.04 -2.77
C LEU A 201 -7.63 -15.66 -2.89
N ALA A 202 -8.65 -14.85 -3.17
CA ALA A 202 -10.03 -15.31 -3.34
C ALA A 202 -10.13 -16.33 -4.50
N ILE A 203 -9.60 -15.98 -5.69
CA ILE A 203 -9.57 -16.87 -6.86
C ILE A 203 -8.84 -18.18 -6.54
N SER A 204 -7.72 -18.12 -5.82
CA SER A 204 -6.94 -19.31 -5.45
C SER A 204 -7.69 -20.23 -4.49
N ILE A 205 -8.46 -19.66 -3.55
CA ILE A 205 -9.33 -20.42 -2.65
C ILE A 205 -10.45 -21.11 -3.47
N ILE A 206 -11.11 -20.37 -4.37
CA ILE A 206 -12.15 -20.90 -5.24
C ILE A 206 -11.60 -22.07 -6.09
N PHE A 207 -10.43 -21.89 -6.73
CA PHE A 207 -9.80 -22.97 -7.49
C PHE A 207 -9.44 -24.18 -6.62
N SER A 208 -8.97 -23.95 -5.38
CA SER A 208 -8.65 -25.03 -4.47
C SER A 208 -9.87 -25.88 -4.12
N VAL A 209 -11.02 -25.26 -3.93
CA VAL A 209 -12.27 -25.97 -3.63
C VAL A 209 -12.85 -26.64 -4.87
N SER A 210 -12.76 -25.99 -6.05
CA SER A 210 -13.38 -26.48 -7.28
C SER A 210 -12.62 -27.61 -7.98
N PHE A 211 -11.28 -27.65 -7.86
CA PHE A 211 -10.43 -28.56 -8.61
C PHE A 211 -9.75 -29.65 -7.79
N GLU A 212 -9.80 -29.61 -6.46
CA GLU A 212 -9.34 -30.70 -5.61
C GLU A 212 -10.53 -31.60 -5.23
N LYS A 213 -10.52 -32.86 -5.72
CA LYS A 213 -11.68 -33.81 -5.66
C LYS A 213 -12.25 -34.08 -4.27
N ASP A 214 -11.42 -33.99 -3.22
CA ASP A 214 -11.80 -34.34 -1.84
C ASP A 214 -11.82 -33.11 -0.91
N LYS A 215 -11.74 -31.89 -1.46
CA LYS A 215 -11.67 -30.70 -0.63
C LYS A 215 -13.00 -29.99 -0.54
N ASN A 216 -13.65 -30.16 0.60
CA ASN A 216 -14.85 -29.42 0.93
C ASN A 216 -14.48 -27.95 1.32
N LEU A 217 -15.42 -27.05 1.11
CA LEU A 217 -15.28 -25.66 1.55
C LEU A 217 -15.16 -25.61 3.08
N SER A 218 -13.95 -25.44 3.59
CA SER A 218 -13.71 -25.38 5.03
C SER A 218 -14.25 -24.09 5.64
N LYS A 219 -14.65 -24.13 6.92
CA LYS A 219 -15.08 -22.93 7.66
C LYS A 219 -14.06 -21.80 7.58
N ARG A 220 -12.74 -22.12 7.53
CA ARG A 220 -11.66 -21.12 7.39
C ARG A 220 -11.75 -20.38 6.05
N TYR A 221 -11.99 -21.10 4.94
CA TYR A 221 -12.12 -20.47 3.63
C TYR A 221 -13.36 -19.58 3.53
N ILE A 222 -14.48 -20.00 4.13
CA ILE A 222 -15.70 -19.19 4.19
C ILE A 222 -15.40 -17.86 4.92
N ILE A 223 -14.75 -17.93 6.07
CA ILE A 223 -14.39 -16.74 6.86
C ILE A 223 -13.45 -15.82 6.06
N ILE A 224 -12.39 -16.36 5.45
CA ILE A 224 -11.45 -15.58 4.65
C ILE A 224 -12.16 -14.90 3.47
N LEU A 225 -12.98 -15.63 2.71
CA LEU A 225 -13.74 -15.05 1.60
C LEU A 225 -14.73 -13.98 2.08
N GLY A 226 -15.39 -14.18 3.22
CA GLY A 226 -16.27 -13.19 3.84
C GLY A 226 -15.52 -11.91 4.24
N ILE A 227 -14.31 -12.04 4.81
CA ILE A 227 -13.45 -10.89 5.13
C ILE A 227 -13.01 -10.17 3.86
N ILE A 228 -12.61 -10.89 2.81
CA ILE A 228 -12.21 -10.30 1.53
C ILE A 228 -13.37 -9.54 0.90
N ALA A 229 -14.57 -10.15 0.87
CA ALA A 229 -15.77 -9.51 0.36
C ALA A 229 -16.10 -8.22 1.12
N TYR A 230 -16.03 -8.26 2.46
CA TYR A 230 -16.23 -7.08 3.30
C TYR A 230 -15.22 -5.96 2.97
N ILE A 231 -13.92 -6.29 2.86
CA ILE A 231 -12.88 -5.31 2.50
C ILE A 231 -13.17 -4.70 1.13
N PHE A 232 -13.61 -5.48 0.15
CA PHE A 232 -13.90 -4.98 -1.20
C PHE A 232 -15.07 -3.99 -1.20
N ILE A 233 -16.14 -4.30 -0.48
CA ILE A 233 -17.30 -3.41 -0.33
C ILE A 233 -16.89 -2.08 0.31
N GLU A 234 -16.12 -2.14 1.38
CA GLU A 234 -15.69 -0.96 2.14
C GLU A 234 -14.67 -0.08 1.41
N VAL A 235 -13.78 -0.70 0.63
CA VAL A 235 -12.71 0.04 -0.07
C VAL A 235 -13.18 0.54 -1.43
N LYS A 236 -13.93 -0.28 -2.18
CA LYS A 236 -14.31 0.05 -3.56
C LYS A 236 -15.53 -0.77 -3.97
N ILE A 237 -16.71 -0.20 -3.78
CA ILE A 237 -18.02 -0.84 -4.01
C ILE A 237 -18.19 -1.42 -5.43
N VAL A 238 -17.41 -0.95 -6.41
CA VAL A 238 -17.43 -1.45 -7.80
C VAL A 238 -17.04 -2.94 -7.89
N TYR A 239 -16.38 -3.50 -6.88
CA TYR A 239 -16.05 -4.92 -6.84
C TYR A 239 -17.16 -5.81 -6.28
N LEU A 240 -18.27 -5.23 -5.79
CA LEU A 240 -19.41 -5.99 -5.26
C LEU A 240 -19.97 -7.05 -6.25
N PRO A 241 -20.09 -6.79 -7.57
CA PRO A 241 -20.59 -7.78 -8.51
C PRO A 241 -19.69 -9.02 -8.71
N LEU A 242 -18.48 -9.05 -8.17
CA LEU A 242 -17.56 -10.18 -8.30
C LEU A 242 -17.82 -11.27 -7.24
N TYR A 243 -18.74 -11.04 -6.30
CA TYR A 243 -19.11 -11.93 -5.19
C TYR A 243 -20.60 -12.23 -5.18
#